data_3a6be050e58cac3d981b20a98688329b
#
_entry.id   3a6be050e58cac3d981b20a98688329b
#
_cell.length_a   1.000
_cell.length_b   1.000
_cell.length_c   1.000
_cell.angle_alpha   90.00
_cell.angle_beta   90.00
_cell.angle_gamma   90.00
#
_symmetry.space_group_name_H-M   'P 1'
#
loop_
_entity.id
_entity.type
_entity.pdbx_description
1 polymer ?
#
loop_
_entity_poly.entity_id
_entity_poly.type
_entity_poly.pdbx_seq_one_letter_code
_entity_poly.pdbx_strand_id
1 'polypeptide(L)'
;MLSIEEIKLLIDKLEKVKTKPALQDLVNTQLGILKTIAETVDATNNEVINRLDKTPEWYREDLNKKREQPIVDNLLYNLVQTKIRQFSKTSLYNSLEIGPGTGMFSKDFRSWYKNYFLDILPEIEEKVRRRFPPLHQKHLRFYTTDRTGCTSLPKGSTNFVFSWDTFVFFTQKHIAEYLKDIKDILIDGGYCFIQYADCHYDYDLKEAKRGYWNYNTKGLMIEMIRKAGFEVVEMGQFRPGANYAIFRKPGKQNPVV
;
A
#
# COMPACT_ATOMS: atom_id res chain seq x y z
N MET A 1 -9.81 -14.73 5.86
CA MET A 1 -10.41 -13.36 5.74
C MET A 1 -11.90 -13.57 5.51
N LEU A 2 -12.75 -12.94 6.33
CA LEU A 2 -14.19 -13.02 6.14
C LEU A 2 -14.58 -12.18 4.91
N SER A 3 -15.31 -12.77 3.98
CA SER A 3 -15.97 -12.04 2.89
C SER A 3 -17.09 -11.16 3.45
N ILE A 4 -17.59 -10.22 2.65
CA ILE A 4 -18.73 -9.39 3.07
C ILE A 4 -19.97 -10.23 3.36
N GLU A 5 -20.18 -11.33 2.63
CA GLU A 5 -21.25 -12.30 2.85
C GLU A 5 -21.09 -13.01 4.20
N GLU A 6 -19.86 -13.40 4.56
CA GLU A 6 -19.57 -14.02 5.86
C GLU A 6 -19.78 -13.03 7.01
N ILE A 7 -19.42 -11.74 6.82
CA ILE A 7 -19.69 -10.68 7.80
C ILE A 7 -21.21 -10.50 7.98
N LYS A 8 -21.97 -10.40 6.89
CA LYS A 8 -23.43 -10.31 6.93
C LYS A 8 -24.08 -11.52 7.62
N LEU A 9 -23.55 -12.71 7.36
CA LEU A 9 -24.02 -13.93 8.03
C LEU A 9 -23.71 -13.94 9.53
N LEU A 10 -22.56 -13.41 9.95
CA LEU A 10 -22.23 -13.25 11.38
C LEU A 10 -23.14 -12.24 12.07
N ILE A 11 -23.45 -11.12 11.41
CA ILE A 11 -24.42 -10.13 11.91
C ILE A 11 -25.77 -10.80 12.16
N ASP A 12 -26.30 -11.57 11.19
CA ASP A 12 -27.58 -12.28 11.31
C ASP A 12 -27.57 -13.31 12.46
N LYS A 13 -26.48 -14.04 12.63
CA LYS A 13 -26.31 -14.97 13.75
C LYS A 13 -26.27 -14.26 15.10
N LEU A 14 -25.58 -13.13 15.22
CA LEU A 14 -25.49 -12.36 16.46
C LEU A 14 -26.82 -11.69 16.80
N GLU A 15 -27.57 -11.22 15.82
CA GLU A 15 -28.93 -10.69 16.03
C GLU A 15 -29.90 -11.74 16.59
N LYS A 16 -29.76 -13.01 16.17
CA LYS A 16 -30.54 -14.13 16.72
C LYS A 16 -30.15 -14.51 18.15
N VAL A 17 -28.94 -14.20 18.59
CA VAL A 17 -28.46 -14.49 19.96
C VAL A 17 -28.80 -13.36 20.95
N LYS A 18 -29.28 -12.21 20.47
CA LYS A 18 -29.59 -11.00 21.24
C LYS A 18 -30.61 -11.20 22.38
N THR A 19 -31.24 -12.36 22.48
CA THR A 19 -32.28 -12.69 23.46
C THR A 19 -31.76 -13.09 24.85
N LYS A 20 -30.45 -13.20 25.08
CA LYS A 20 -29.87 -13.56 26.38
C LYS A 20 -29.42 -12.29 27.14
N PRO A 21 -30.09 -11.88 28.23
CA PRO A 21 -29.80 -10.62 28.92
C PRO A 21 -28.35 -10.43 29.37
N ALA A 22 -27.72 -11.49 29.84
CA ALA A 22 -26.34 -11.45 30.36
C ALA A 22 -25.25 -11.21 29.29
N LEU A 23 -25.59 -11.30 27.99
CA LEU A 23 -24.65 -11.12 26.88
C LEU A 23 -25.03 -9.93 25.99
N GLN A 24 -26.08 -9.20 26.34
CA GLN A 24 -26.70 -8.23 25.45
C GLN A 24 -25.76 -7.06 25.09
N ASP A 25 -25.01 -6.55 26.06
CA ASP A 25 -24.09 -5.46 25.83
C ASP A 25 -22.89 -5.87 24.97
N LEU A 26 -22.36 -7.07 25.22
CA LEU A 26 -21.27 -7.62 24.40
C LEU A 26 -21.73 -7.86 22.96
N VAL A 27 -22.91 -8.47 22.78
CA VAL A 27 -23.50 -8.71 21.45
C VAL A 27 -23.80 -7.40 20.73
N ASN A 28 -24.34 -6.40 21.42
CA ASN A 28 -24.60 -5.08 20.81
C ASN A 28 -23.30 -4.40 20.37
N THR A 29 -22.25 -4.49 21.16
CA THR A 29 -20.92 -3.93 20.81
C THR A 29 -20.36 -4.63 19.57
N GLN A 30 -20.39 -5.97 19.53
CA GLN A 30 -19.92 -6.74 18.38
C GLN A 30 -20.74 -6.49 17.11
N LEU A 31 -22.07 -6.40 17.24
CA LEU A 31 -22.97 -6.04 16.14
C LEU A 31 -22.68 -4.65 15.60
N GLY A 32 -22.44 -3.67 16.49
CA GLY A 32 -22.07 -2.30 16.09
C GLY A 32 -20.79 -2.29 15.26
N ILE A 33 -19.76 -2.99 15.71
CA ILE A 33 -18.49 -3.12 15.00
C ILE A 33 -18.69 -3.77 13.63
N LEU A 34 -19.38 -4.91 13.57
CA LEU A 34 -19.58 -5.64 12.31
C LEU A 34 -20.43 -4.87 11.31
N LYS A 35 -21.47 -4.15 11.77
CA LYS A 35 -22.27 -3.28 10.91
C LYS A 35 -21.45 -2.12 10.35
N THR A 36 -20.64 -1.48 11.17
CA THR A 36 -19.73 -0.41 10.72
C THR A 36 -18.74 -0.94 9.68
N ILE A 37 -18.17 -2.13 9.89
CA ILE A 37 -17.26 -2.76 8.92
C ILE A 37 -18.01 -3.06 7.61
N ALA A 38 -19.19 -3.68 7.67
CA ALA A 38 -19.97 -4.02 6.49
C ALA A 38 -20.34 -2.77 5.67
N GLU A 39 -20.87 -1.72 6.33
CA GLU A 39 -21.22 -0.45 5.68
C GLU A 39 -20.00 0.23 5.05
N THR A 40 -18.87 0.21 5.75
CA THR A 40 -17.62 0.83 5.25
C THR A 40 -17.08 0.05 4.04
N VAL A 41 -17.11 -1.29 4.07
CA VAL A 41 -16.67 -2.13 2.96
C VAL A 41 -17.60 -1.98 1.76
N ASP A 42 -18.92 -1.98 1.96
CA ASP A 42 -19.90 -1.80 0.88
C ASP A 42 -19.79 -0.39 0.24
N ALA A 43 -19.71 0.67 1.07
CA ALA A 43 -19.52 2.04 0.58
C ALA A 43 -18.17 2.17 -0.18
N THR A 44 -17.10 1.62 0.39
CA THR A 44 -15.77 1.67 -0.21
C THR A 44 -15.73 0.90 -1.54
N ASN A 45 -16.34 -0.28 -1.62
CA ASN A 45 -16.37 -1.05 -2.86
C ASN A 45 -17.13 -0.30 -3.98
N ASN A 46 -18.27 0.31 -3.68
CA ASN A 46 -19.08 1.01 -4.67
C ASN A 46 -18.47 2.35 -5.09
N GLU A 47 -17.96 3.15 -4.16
CA GLU A 47 -17.35 4.45 -4.50
C GLU A 47 -15.96 4.31 -5.09
N VAL A 48 -15.18 3.32 -4.64
CA VAL A 48 -13.85 3.07 -5.20
C VAL A 48 -13.95 2.48 -6.59
N ILE A 49 -14.90 1.59 -6.89
CA ILE A 49 -15.16 1.16 -8.26
C ILE A 49 -15.49 2.38 -9.13
N ASN A 50 -16.41 3.22 -8.69
CA ASN A 50 -16.78 4.45 -9.42
C ASN A 50 -15.62 5.45 -9.52
N ARG A 51 -14.73 5.52 -8.53
CA ARG A 51 -13.51 6.34 -8.57
C ARG A 51 -12.42 5.72 -9.39
N LEU A 52 -12.24 4.40 -9.32
CA LEU A 52 -11.28 3.68 -10.14
C LEU A 52 -11.56 3.87 -11.63
N ASP A 53 -12.81 3.97 -12.03
CA ASP A 53 -13.19 4.27 -13.42
C ASP A 53 -12.87 5.72 -13.81
N LYS A 54 -12.92 6.67 -12.85
CA LYS A 54 -12.60 8.10 -13.04
C LYS A 54 -11.17 8.48 -12.61
N THR A 55 -10.42 7.55 -12.03
CA THR A 55 -9.10 7.83 -11.42
C THR A 55 -8.07 8.43 -12.37
N PRO A 56 -7.97 8.03 -13.67
CA PRO A 56 -6.98 8.64 -14.54
C PRO A 56 -7.16 10.15 -14.67
N GLU A 57 -8.39 10.63 -14.80
CA GLU A 57 -8.69 12.06 -14.95
C GLU A 57 -8.50 12.82 -13.63
N TRP A 58 -9.08 12.32 -12.54
CA TRP A 58 -8.93 12.92 -11.22
C TRP A 58 -7.45 12.96 -10.80
N TYR A 59 -6.72 11.86 -10.96
CA TYR A 59 -5.31 11.78 -10.60
C TYR A 59 -4.46 12.70 -11.46
N ARG A 60 -4.77 12.80 -12.75
CA ARG A 60 -4.13 13.74 -13.66
C ARG A 60 -4.37 15.20 -13.26
N GLU A 61 -5.60 15.53 -12.86
CA GLU A 61 -5.92 16.83 -12.30
C GLU A 61 -5.17 17.11 -11.00
N ASP A 62 -5.13 16.15 -10.08
CA ASP A 62 -4.42 16.27 -8.80
C ASP A 62 -2.91 16.42 -9.01
N LEU A 63 -2.32 15.65 -9.91
CA LEU A 63 -0.91 15.81 -10.31
C LEU A 63 -0.61 17.19 -10.88
N ASN A 64 -1.54 17.80 -11.60
CA ASN A 64 -1.36 19.13 -12.16
C ASN A 64 -1.59 20.24 -11.14
N LYS A 65 -2.47 20.03 -10.15
CA LYS A 65 -2.73 20.97 -9.05
C LYS A 65 -1.67 20.89 -7.95
N LYS A 66 -1.06 19.72 -7.72
CA LYS A 66 0.02 19.58 -6.75
C LYS A 66 1.21 20.41 -7.22
N ARG A 67 1.50 21.48 -6.47
CA ARG A 67 2.73 22.26 -6.60
C ARG A 67 3.92 21.28 -6.58
N GLU A 68 5.02 21.66 -7.20
CA GLU A 68 6.23 20.83 -7.31
C GLU A 68 6.77 20.29 -5.97
N GLN A 69 6.29 20.83 -4.85
CA GLN A 69 6.51 20.29 -3.51
C GLN A 69 5.15 20.15 -2.82
N PRO A 70 4.63 18.93 -2.63
CA PRO A 70 3.60 18.73 -1.65
C PRO A 70 4.13 19.24 -0.31
N ILE A 71 3.28 19.93 0.47
CA ILE A 71 3.60 20.32 1.85
C ILE A 71 3.60 19.01 2.65
N VAL A 72 4.67 18.27 2.52
CA VAL A 72 4.93 17.15 3.44
C VAL A 72 5.56 17.80 4.65
N ASP A 73 4.97 17.54 5.81
CA ASP A 73 5.59 17.78 7.08
C ASP A 73 7.03 17.23 7.01
N ASN A 74 8.00 18.13 7.16
CA ASN A 74 9.42 17.79 7.09
C ASN A 74 9.77 16.63 8.03
N LEU A 75 9.07 16.52 9.16
CA LEU A 75 9.25 15.43 10.11
C LEU A 75 8.83 14.09 9.49
N LEU A 76 7.64 13.99 8.89
CA LEU A 76 7.19 12.77 8.22
C LEU A 76 8.14 12.37 7.08
N TYR A 77 8.54 13.34 6.25
CA TYR A 77 9.50 13.09 5.18
C TYR A 77 10.80 12.47 5.71
N ASN A 78 11.38 13.06 6.77
CA ASN A 78 12.62 12.59 7.37
C ASN A 78 12.46 11.18 7.99
N LEU A 79 11.33 10.89 8.62
CA LEU A 79 11.04 9.57 9.18
C LEU A 79 10.96 8.49 8.09
N VAL A 80 10.21 8.77 7.01
CA VAL A 80 10.11 7.86 5.86
C VAL A 80 11.48 7.66 5.21
N GLN A 81 12.22 8.74 4.97
CA GLN A 81 13.56 8.69 4.39
C GLN A 81 14.54 7.86 5.26
N THR A 82 14.44 7.99 6.57
CA THR A 82 15.25 7.18 7.50
C THR A 82 14.96 5.69 7.34
N LYS A 83 13.69 5.31 7.22
CA LYS A 83 13.30 3.91 6.95
C LYS A 83 13.77 3.44 5.58
N ILE A 84 13.62 4.25 4.54
CA ILE A 84 14.15 3.93 3.20
C ILE A 84 15.65 3.61 3.32
N ARG A 85 16.44 4.46 3.97
CA ARG A 85 17.89 4.26 4.13
C ARG A 85 18.24 3.03 4.98
N GLN A 86 17.45 2.75 6.02
CA GLN A 86 17.65 1.59 6.89
C GLN A 86 17.54 0.26 6.13
N PHE A 87 16.55 0.15 5.22
CA PHE A 87 16.21 -1.09 4.54
C PHE A 87 16.76 -1.19 3.11
N SER A 88 17.19 -0.06 2.55
CA SER A 88 17.81 0.02 1.23
C SER A 88 19.35 -0.03 1.33
N LYS A 89 19.90 -1.14 1.72
CA LYS A 89 21.28 -1.24 2.25
C LYS A 89 22.43 -1.03 1.26
N THR A 90 22.24 -1.00 -0.08
CA THR A 90 23.37 -0.90 -0.98
C THR A 90 23.08 -0.22 -2.30
N SER A 91 24.05 0.57 -2.78
CA SER A 91 24.04 1.32 -4.03
C SER A 91 24.13 0.46 -5.31
N LEU A 92 24.31 -0.86 -5.19
CA LEU A 92 24.49 -1.76 -6.33
C LEU A 92 23.19 -2.43 -6.81
N TYR A 93 22.07 -2.10 -6.21
CA TYR A 93 20.80 -2.79 -6.41
C TYR A 93 19.76 -1.94 -7.10
N ASN A 94 18.70 -2.59 -7.57
CA ASN A 94 17.58 -1.94 -8.22
C ASN A 94 16.46 -1.67 -7.21
N SER A 95 15.81 -0.53 -7.35
CA SER A 95 14.60 -0.18 -6.59
C SER A 95 13.38 -0.12 -7.48
N LEU A 96 12.20 -0.34 -6.91
CA LEU A 96 10.91 -0.06 -7.53
C LEU A 96 10.12 0.88 -6.62
N GLU A 97 9.64 1.97 -7.17
CA GLU A 97 8.63 2.82 -6.55
C GLU A 97 7.29 2.64 -7.27
N ILE A 98 6.26 2.25 -6.52
CA ILE A 98 4.89 2.07 -7.03
C ILE A 98 4.08 3.32 -6.65
N GLY A 99 3.54 4.01 -7.65
CA GLY A 99 2.81 5.25 -7.49
C GLY A 99 3.69 6.43 -7.06
N PRO A 100 4.76 6.76 -7.83
CA PRO A 100 5.70 7.83 -7.45
C PRO A 100 5.07 9.23 -7.46
N GLY A 101 3.96 9.42 -8.17
CA GLY A 101 3.31 10.71 -8.30
C GLY A 101 4.23 11.78 -8.84
N THR A 102 4.46 12.84 -8.05
CA THR A 102 5.41 13.94 -8.41
C THR A 102 6.88 13.62 -8.09
N GLY A 103 7.18 12.39 -7.64
CA GLY A 103 8.55 11.98 -7.31
C GLY A 103 9.08 12.53 -5.99
N MET A 104 8.23 12.68 -4.99
CA MET A 104 8.63 13.25 -3.70
C MET A 104 9.73 12.43 -3.02
N PHE A 105 9.57 11.11 -2.94
CA PHE A 105 10.56 10.20 -2.37
C PHE A 105 11.52 9.64 -3.43
N SER A 106 11.20 9.75 -4.71
CA SER A 106 11.97 9.18 -5.81
C SER A 106 13.43 9.61 -5.79
N LYS A 107 13.72 10.87 -5.39
CA LYS A 107 15.09 11.39 -5.28
C LYS A 107 15.95 10.65 -4.25
N ASP A 108 15.35 9.95 -3.30
CA ASP A 108 16.06 9.19 -2.26
C ASP A 108 16.64 7.87 -2.81
N PHE A 109 16.21 7.46 -4.02
CA PHE A 109 16.70 6.28 -4.71
C PHE A 109 17.90 6.57 -5.64
N ARG A 110 18.49 7.77 -5.62
CA ARG A 110 19.61 8.16 -6.51
C ARG A 110 20.85 7.28 -6.43
N SER A 111 21.04 6.59 -5.31
CA SER A 111 22.18 5.70 -5.10
C SER A 111 22.00 4.29 -5.70
N TRP A 112 20.86 4.01 -6.33
CA TRP A 112 20.55 2.71 -6.88
C TRP A 112 21.06 2.56 -8.32
N TYR A 113 21.38 1.32 -8.70
CA TYR A 113 21.88 1.01 -10.04
C TYR A 113 20.82 1.26 -11.11
N LYS A 114 19.57 0.78 -10.85
CA LYS A 114 18.38 1.10 -11.65
C LYS A 114 17.23 1.45 -10.74
N ASN A 115 16.48 2.46 -11.13
CA ASN A 115 15.26 2.86 -10.47
C ASN A 115 14.09 2.59 -11.40
N TYR A 116 13.24 1.67 -11.01
CA TYR A 116 11.99 1.37 -11.67
C TYR A 116 10.88 2.21 -11.05
N PHE A 117 10.03 2.75 -11.88
CA PHE A 117 8.83 3.50 -11.50
C PHE A 117 7.62 2.90 -12.17
N LEU A 118 6.59 2.59 -11.42
CA LEU A 118 5.35 2.01 -11.89
C LEU A 118 4.19 2.91 -11.50
N ASP A 119 3.42 3.35 -12.48
CA ASP A 119 2.24 4.17 -12.26
C ASP A 119 1.15 3.85 -13.29
N ILE A 120 -0.07 4.33 -13.06
CA ILE A 120 -1.16 4.26 -14.03
C ILE A 120 -1.07 5.37 -15.10
N LEU A 121 -0.35 6.45 -14.81
CA LEU A 121 -0.21 7.60 -15.69
C LEU A 121 1.22 7.68 -16.25
N PRO A 122 1.39 7.61 -17.57
CA PRO A 122 2.71 7.79 -18.19
C PRO A 122 3.28 9.21 -17.98
N GLU A 123 2.43 10.19 -17.73
CA GLU A 123 2.83 11.59 -17.52
C GLU A 123 3.68 11.83 -16.27
N ILE A 124 3.71 10.86 -15.32
CA ILE A 124 4.60 10.95 -14.15
C ILE A 124 6.08 10.91 -14.53
N GLU A 125 6.43 10.32 -15.66
CA GLU A 125 7.81 10.17 -16.10
C GLU A 125 8.54 11.50 -16.12
N GLU A 126 7.96 12.53 -16.73
CA GLU A 126 8.56 13.85 -16.80
C GLU A 126 8.76 14.47 -15.40
N LYS A 127 7.74 14.34 -14.53
CA LYS A 127 7.79 14.89 -13.16
C LYS A 127 8.86 14.22 -12.32
N VAL A 128 8.96 12.91 -12.38
CA VAL A 128 9.98 12.13 -11.66
C VAL A 128 11.37 12.41 -12.22
N ARG A 129 11.54 12.43 -13.55
CA ARG A 129 12.85 12.72 -14.18
C ARG A 129 13.45 14.03 -13.70
N ARG A 130 12.63 15.07 -13.53
CA ARG A 130 13.07 16.39 -13.02
C ARG A 130 13.67 16.34 -11.61
N ARG A 131 13.38 15.28 -10.82
CA ARG A 131 13.95 15.07 -9.48
C ARG A 131 15.37 14.52 -9.48
N PHE A 132 15.83 14.05 -10.65
CA PHE A 132 17.13 13.40 -10.77
C PHE A 132 18.12 14.24 -11.59
N PRO A 133 19.40 14.29 -11.17
CA PRO A 133 20.45 14.92 -11.98
C PRO A 133 20.54 14.25 -13.37
N PRO A 134 20.95 14.99 -14.42
CA PRO A 134 21.04 14.46 -15.79
C PRO A 134 21.81 13.14 -15.90
N LEU A 135 22.91 12.99 -15.17
CA LEU A 135 23.73 11.78 -15.16
C LEU A 135 23.01 10.54 -14.63
N HIS A 136 22.00 10.71 -13.79
CA HIS A 136 21.19 9.61 -13.24
C HIS A 136 20.03 9.20 -14.15
N GLN A 137 19.60 10.04 -15.06
CA GLN A 137 18.39 9.79 -15.86
C GLN A 137 18.50 8.53 -16.73
N LYS A 138 19.70 8.12 -17.13
CA LYS A 138 19.94 6.86 -17.85
C LYS A 138 19.61 5.59 -17.05
N HIS A 139 19.52 5.70 -15.74
CA HIS A 139 19.21 4.60 -14.82
C HIS A 139 17.72 4.47 -14.49
N LEU A 140 16.90 5.43 -14.92
CA LEU A 140 15.47 5.44 -14.67
C LEU A 140 14.73 4.60 -15.71
N ARG A 141 13.77 3.81 -15.26
CA ARG A 141 12.88 3.00 -16.09
C ARG A 141 11.46 3.19 -15.63
N PHE A 142 10.58 3.51 -16.56
CA PHE A 142 9.17 3.79 -16.30
C PHE A 142 8.30 2.72 -16.92
N TYR A 143 7.31 2.29 -16.18
CA TYR A 143 6.33 1.29 -16.58
C TYR A 143 4.94 1.82 -16.27
N THR A 144 4.00 1.54 -17.16
CA THR A 144 2.59 1.84 -16.92
C THR A 144 1.86 0.56 -16.55
N THR A 145 0.96 0.63 -15.60
CA THR A 145 0.09 -0.47 -15.18
C THR A 145 -1.37 -0.10 -15.38
N ASP A 146 -2.20 -1.10 -15.61
CA ASP A 146 -3.66 -1.01 -15.61
C ASP A 146 -4.27 -1.22 -14.21
N ARG A 147 -3.44 -1.15 -13.16
CA ARG A 147 -3.75 -1.39 -11.75
C ARG A 147 -3.84 -2.86 -11.33
N THR A 148 -3.58 -3.80 -12.22
CA THR A 148 -3.66 -5.22 -11.88
C THR A 148 -2.38 -5.78 -11.28
N GLY A 149 -1.30 -4.99 -11.22
CA GLY A 149 -0.04 -5.42 -10.61
C GLY A 149 1.21 -4.84 -11.28
N CYS A 150 2.32 -5.53 -11.12
CA CYS A 150 3.63 -5.13 -11.64
C CYS A 150 4.29 -6.19 -12.52
N THR A 151 3.48 -6.97 -13.24
CA THR A 151 3.94 -8.09 -14.10
C THR A 151 4.85 -7.67 -15.25
N SER A 152 4.84 -6.40 -15.64
CA SER A 152 5.71 -5.87 -16.70
C SER A 152 7.19 -5.75 -16.31
N LEU A 153 7.52 -5.89 -15.02
CA LEU A 153 8.89 -5.82 -14.52
C LEU A 153 9.59 -7.18 -14.61
N PRO A 154 10.93 -7.19 -14.81
CA PRO A 154 11.69 -8.43 -14.86
C PRO A 154 11.68 -9.16 -13.50
N LYS A 155 11.48 -10.48 -13.52
CA LYS A 155 11.50 -11.32 -12.32
C LYS A 155 12.88 -11.30 -11.65
N GLY A 156 12.91 -11.30 -10.31
CA GLY A 156 14.14 -11.32 -9.52
C GLY A 156 15.09 -10.15 -9.81
N SER A 157 14.54 -9.00 -10.22
CA SER A 157 15.32 -7.84 -10.63
C SER A 157 15.45 -6.75 -9.58
N THR A 158 14.66 -6.80 -8.52
CA THR A 158 14.48 -5.70 -7.57
C THR A 158 14.87 -6.12 -6.15
N ASN A 159 15.56 -5.26 -5.44
CA ASN A 159 16.01 -5.49 -4.07
C ASN A 159 15.15 -4.77 -3.04
N PHE A 160 14.56 -3.66 -3.45
CA PHE A 160 13.76 -2.82 -2.59
C PHE A 160 12.54 -2.29 -3.33
N VAL A 161 11.36 -2.52 -2.76
CA VAL A 161 10.08 -1.98 -3.26
C VAL A 161 9.57 -0.97 -2.26
N PHE A 162 9.18 0.19 -2.77
CA PHE A 162 8.61 1.27 -1.98
C PHE A 162 7.29 1.73 -2.57
N SER A 163 6.35 2.08 -1.71
CA SER A 163 5.11 2.72 -2.12
C SER A 163 4.57 3.60 -1.00
N TRP A 164 4.24 4.82 -1.33
CA TRP A 164 3.68 5.79 -0.39
C TRP A 164 2.47 6.48 -1.01
N ASP A 165 1.40 6.63 -0.22
CA ASP A 165 0.15 7.27 -0.66
C ASP A 165 -0.48 6.64 -1.92
N THR A 166 -0.34 5.29 -2.04
CA THR A 166 -0.86 4.51 -3.17
C THR A 166 -1.69 3.32 -2.70
N PHE A 167 -1.16 2.48 -1.81
CA PHE A 167 -1.88 1.29 -1.33
C PHE A 167 -3.10 1.60 -0.47
N VAL A 168 -3.24 2.82 0.00
CA VAL A 168 -4.46 3.30 0.67
C VAL A 168 -5.67 3.31 -0.26
N PHE A 169 -5.44 3.40 -1.57
CA PHE A 169 -6.49 3.38 -2.60
C PHE A 169 -6.81 1.99 -3.14
N PHE A 170 -6.06 0.95 -2.74
CA PHE A 170 -6.22 -0.39 -3.25
C PHE A 170 -7.18 -1.21 -2.41
N THR A 171 -8.08 -1.95 -3.06
CA THR A 171 -8.87 -2.98 -2.40
C THR A 171 -7.95 -4.09 -1.89
N GLN A 172 -8.43 -4.89 -0.94
CA GLN A 172 -7.69 -6.06 -0.44
C GLN A 172 -7.31 -7.02 -1.57
N LYS A 173 -8.18 -7.17 -2.59
CA LYS A 173 -7.90 -7.96 -3.79
C LYS A 173 -6.70 -7.39 -4.56
N HIS A 174 -6.70 -6.09 -4.84
CA HIS A 174 -5.58 -5.45 -5.54
C HIS A 174 -4.28 -5.55 -4.73
N ILE A 175 -4.33 -5.34 -3.41
CA ILE A 175 -3.15 -5.53 -2.55
C ILE A 175 -2.59 -6.94 -2.67
N ALA A 176 -3.46 -7.96 -2.63
CA ALA A 176 -3.05 -9.36 -2.74
C ALA A 176 -2.40 -9.68 -4.11
N GLU A 177 -2.95 -9.13 -5.20
CA GLU A 177 -2.39 -9.25 -6.55
C GLU A 177 -1.01 -8.57 -6.65
N TYR A 178 -0.88 -7.34 -6.16
CA TYR A 178 0.41 -6.65 -6.10
C TYR A 178 1.45 -7.40 -5.26
N LEU A 179 1.08 -7.92 -4.10
CA LEU A 179 1.99 -8.69 -3.25
C LEU A 179 2.51 -9.95 -3.95
N LYS A 180 1.65 -10.64 -4.72
CA LYS A 180 2.05 -11.79 -5.54
C LYS A 180 3.10 -11.39 -6.57
N ASP A 181 2.86 -10.31 -7.32
CA ASP A 181 3.76 -9.84 -8.35
C ASP A 181 5.09 -9.30 -7.76
N ILE A 182 5.00 -8.54 -6.65
CA ILE A 182 6.17 -8.06 -5.91
C ILE A 182 7.05 -9.25 -5.50
N LYS A 183 6.47 -10.39 -5.11
CA LYS A 183 7.24 -11.58 -4.77
C LYS A 183 8.03 -12.12 -5.95
N ASP A 184 7.46 -12.06 -7.15
CA ASP A 184 8.13 -12.53 -8.37
C ASP A 184 9.29 -11.62 -8.78
N ILE A 185 9.11 -10.30 -8.69
CA ILE A 185 10.13 -9.32 -9.08
C ILE A 185 11.22 -9.11 -8.03
N LEU A 186 10.91 -9.35 -6.76
CA LEU A 186 11.83 -9.14 -5.65
C LEU A 186 12.83 -10.30 -5.58
N ILE A 187 14.11 -9.99 -5.40
CA ILE A 187 15.12 -11.01 -5.11
C ILE A 187 14.88 -11.63 -3.72
N ASP A 188 15.45 -12.80 -3.48
CA ASP A 188 15.46 -13.40 -2.15
C ASP A 188 16.21 -12.48 -1.16
N GLY A 189 15.63 -12.27 0.02
CA GLY A 189 16.14 -11.33 1.02
C GLY A 189 15.83 -9.86 0.75
N GLY A 190 15.19 -9.52 -0.37
CA GLY A 190 14.77 -8.16 -0.69
C GLY A 190 13.63 -7.66 0.18
N TYR A 191 13.52 -6.35 0.33
CA TYR A 191 12.60 -5.69 1.24
C TYR A 191 11.51 -4.89 0.51
N CYS A 192 10.36 -4.81 1.15
CA CYS A 192 9.28 -3.89 0.79
C CYS A 192 8.99 -2.94 1.93
N PHE A 193 8.72 -1.69 1.60
CA PHE A 193 8.21 -0.67 2.52
C PHE A 193 6.99 0.01 1.89
N ILE A 194 5.81 -0.25 2.45
CA ILE A 194 4.53 0.17 1.89
C ILE A 194 3.73 0.90 2.96
N GLN A 195 3.19 2.09 2.62
CA GLN A 195 2.17 2.75 3.43
C GLN A 195 0.80 2.14 3.09
N TYR A 196 -0.05 1.94 4.10
CA TYR A 196 -1.41 1.40 3.95
C TYR A 196 -2.38 2.09 4.92
N ALA A 197 -3.69 1.98 4.67
CA ALA A 197 -4.73 2.43 5.60
C ALA A 197 -4.90 1.43 6.74
N ASP A 198 -5.01 1.90 8.00
CA ASP A 198 -5.39 1.08 9.16
C ASP A 198 -6.64 1.65 9.83
N CYS A 199 -7.79 1.15 9.44
CA CYS A 199 -9.10 1.60 9.91
C CYS A 199 -9.41 1.27 11.37
N HIS A 200 -8.46 0.73 12.15
CA HIS A 200 -8.51 0.77 13.60
C HIS A 200 -8.28 2.18 14.17
N TYR A 201 -7.72 3.09 13.36
CA TYR A 201 -7.54 4.48 13.73
C TYR A 201 -8.65 5.35 13.13
N ASP A 202 -9.19 6.27 13.93
CA ASP A 202 -10.31 7.14 13.55
C ASP A 202 -10.06 7.94 12.28
N TYR A 203 -8.83 8.40 12.07
CA TYR A 203 -8.48 9.16 10.88
C TYR A 203 -8.67 8.32 9.61
N ASP A 204 -8.08 7.12 9.58
CA ASP A 204 -8.11 6.22 8.43
C ASP A 204 -9.53 5.70 8.17
N LEU A 205 -10.25 5.36 9.24
CA LEU A 205 -11.66 4.96 9.16
C LEU A 205 -12.53 6.08 8.58
N LYS A 206 -12.28 7.34 8.97
CA LYS A 206 -12.99 8.50 8.44
C LYS A 206 -12.73 8.69 6.94
N GLU A 207 -11.48 8.54 6.51
CA GLU A 207 -11.12 8.63 5.09
C GLU A 207 -11.72 7.47 4.28
N ALA A 208 -11.76 6.26 4.84
CA ALA A 208 -12.44 5.12 4.23
C ALA A 208 -13.96 5.35 4.12
N LYS A 209 -14.63 5.82 5.19
CA LYS A 209 -16.07 6.16 5.16
C LYS A 209 -16.43 7.25 4.16
N ARG A 210 -15.49 8.15 3.85
CA ARG A 210 -15.65 9.18 2.80
C ARG A 210 -15.37 8.64 1.39
N GLY A 211 -14.98 7.37 1.27
CA GLY A 211 -14.58 6.76 0.01
C GLY A 211 -13.25 7.30 -0.54
N TYR A 212 -12.42 7.99 0.26
CA TYR A 212 -11.10 8.42 -0.17
C TYR A 212 -10.11 7.28 -0.12
N TRP A 213 -10.17 6.43 0.91
CA TRP A 213 -9.31 5.26 1.08
C TRP A 213 -10.12 3.96 1.10
N ASN A 214 -9.46 2.87 0.87
CA ASN A 214 -10.07 1.56 1.04
C ASN A 214 -10.00 1.10 2.49
N TYR A 215 -10.99 0.33 2.90
CA TYR A 215 -10.99 -0.31 4.21
C TYR A 215 -9.88 -1.37 4.27
N ASN A 216 -8.97 -1.19 5.21
CA ASN A 216 -7.96 -2.16 5.57
C ASN A 216 -7.65 -2.06 7.07
N THR A 217 -6.95 -3.04 7.62
CA THR A 217 -6.48 -3.03 9.00
C THR A 217 -5.09 -3.63 9.08
N LYS A 218 -4.38 -3.35 10.17
CA LYS A 218 -3.08 -3.97 10.45
C LYS A 218 -3.16 -5.50 10.39
N GLY A 219 -4.21 -6.10 10.97
CA GLY A 219 -4.42 -7.55 10.96
C GLY A 219 -4.57 -8.12 9.55
N LEU A 220 -5.42 -7.51 8.73
CA LEU A 220 -5.63 -7.88 7.34
C LEU A 220 -4.36 -7.72 6.50
N MET A 221 -3.62 -6.62 6.70
CA MET A 221 -2.35 -6.40 5.99
C MET A 221 -1.32 -7.47 6.33
N ILE A 222 -1.15 -7.81 7.62
CA ILE A 222 -0.25 -8.90 8.07
C ILE A 222 -0.64 -10.23 7.43
N GLU A 223 -1.93 -10.55 7.40
CA GLU A 223 -2.44 -11.79 6.81
C GLU A 223 -2.12 -11.86 5.32
N MET A 224 -2.41 -10.80 4.55
CA MET A 224 -2.10 -10.73 3.12
C MET A 224 -0.59 -10.87 2.84
N ILE A 225 0.26 -10.19 3.61
CA ILE A 225 1.71 -10.27 3.50
C ILE A 225 2.19 -11.72 3.73
N ARG A 226 1.72 -12.35 4.79
CA ARG A 226 2.09 -13.75 5.12
C ARG A 226 1.57 -14.75 4.10
N LYS A 227 0.33 -14.57 3.64
CA LYS A 227 -0.28 -15.42 2.61
C LYS A 227 0.46 -15.33 1.27
N ALA A 228 0.99 -14.17 0.94
CA ALA A 228 1.88 -14.00 -0.21
C ALA A 228 3.27 -14.61 0.00
N GLY A 229 3.58 -15.11 1.21
CA GLY A 229 4.84 -15.79 1.56
C GLY A 229 5.99 -14.83 1.84
N PHE A 230 5.69 -13.67 2.41
CA PHE A 230 6.65 -12.74 2.97
C PHE A 230 6.77 -12.87 4.49
N GLU A 231 7.89 -12.42 5.02
CA GLU A 231 8.12 -12.24 6.45
C GLU A 231 7.85 -10.77 6.82
N VAL A 232 6.96 -10.56 7.78
CA VAL A 232 6.73 -9.22 8.35
C VAL A 232 7.94 -8.85 9.21
N VAL A 233 8.56 -7.71 8.91
CA VAL A 233 9.73 -7.20 9.64
C VAL A 233 9.31 -6.14 10.64
N GLU A 234 8.48 -5.20 10.21
CA GLU A 234 8.03 -4.09 11.05
C GLU A 234 6.65 -3.60 10.58
N MET A 235 5.80 -3.27 11.54
CA MET A 235 4.53 -2.59 11.30
C MET A 235 4.45 -1.39 12.24
N GLY A 236 4.23 -0.22 11.72
CA GLY A 236 4.22 0.99 12.53
C GLY A 236 3.34 2.10 11.99
N GLN A 237 3.31 3.18 12.75
CA GLN A 237 2.62 4.41 12.38
C GLN A 237 3.53 5.59 12.73
N PHE A 238 3.75 6.50 11.80
CA PHE A 238 4.46 7.75 12.07
C PHE A 238 3.54 8.84 12.63
N ARG A 239 2.31 8.89 12.11
CA ARG A 239 1.22 9.77 12.53
C ARG A 239 -0.11 9.24 11.99
N PRO A 240 -1.26 9.78 12.40
CA PRO A 240 -2.54 9.44 11.77
C PRO A 240 -2.47 9.51 10.24
N GLY A 241 -2.93 8.47 9.57
CA GLY A 241 -2.87 8.34 8.10
C GLY A 241 -1.53 7.90 7.52
N ALA A 242 -0.52 7.67 8.36
CA ALA A 242 0.82 7.26 7.91
C ALA A 242 1.23 5.93 8.54
N ASN A 243 0.37 4.91 8.39
CA ASN A 243 0.68 3.55 8.81
C ASN A 243 1.52 2.87 7.75
N TYR A 244 2.46 2.04 8.18
CA TYR A 244 3.36 1.36 7.25
C TYR A 244 3.62 -0.09 7.62
N ALA A 245 3.97 -0.86 6.59
CA ALA A 245 4.43 -2.22 6.67
C ALA A 245 5.81 -2.34 6.02
N ILE A 246 6.77 -2.94 6.73
CA ILE A 246 8.04 -3.37 6.19
C ILE A 246 8.08 -4.89 6.27
N PHE A 247 8.33 -5.52 5.13
CA PHE A 247 8.38 -6.96 5.02
C PHE A 247 9.45 -7.37 4.02
N ARG A 248 9.89 -8.62 4.07
CA ARG A 248 10.94 -9.13 3.18
C ARG A 248 10.55 -10.46 2.54
N LYS A 249 11.08 -10.71 1.37
CA LYS A 249 11.08 -12.04 0.76
C LYS A 249 12.09 -12.91 1.51
N PRO A 250 11.70 -14.09 2.02
CA PRO A 250 12.64 -15.00 2.65
C PRO A 250 13.83 -15.29 1.72
N GLY A 251 15.04 -15.33 2.28
CA GLY A 251 16.21 -15.83 1.57
C GLY A 251 16.10 -17.35 1.37
N LYS A 252 16.73 -17.89 0.35
CA LYS A 252 16.92 -19.34 0.27
C LYS A 252 17.67 -19.78 1.52
N GLN A 253 17.07 -20.63 2.33
CA GLN A 253 17.82 -21.35 3.35
C GLN A 253 18.85 -22.18 2.59
N ASN A 254 20.13 -21.85 2.74
CA ASN A 254 21.14 -22.81 2.36
C ASN A 254 20.87 -24.06 3.18
N PRO A 255 20.72 -25.24 2.58
CA PRO A 255 20.66 -26.46 3.36
C PRO A 255 21.89 -26.45 4.26
N VAL A 256 21.66 -26.59 5.55
CA VAL A 256 22.75 -26.82 6.52
C VAL A 256 23.41 -28.10 6.10
N VAL A 257 24.60 -27.97 5.50
CA VAL A 257 25.45 -29.10 5.16
C VAL A 257 26.05 -29.69 6.42
#